data_fed8d72b494a1bd3381c41890894048c
#
_entry.id   fed8d72b494a1bd3381c41890894048c
#
_cell.length_a   1.000
_cell.length_b   1.000
_cell.length_c   1.000
_cell.angle_alpha   90.00
_cell.angle_beta   90.00
_cell.angle_gamma   90.00
#
_symmetry.space_group_name_H-M   'P 1'
#
loop_
_entity.id
_entity.type
_entity.pdbx_description
1 polymer ?
#
loop_
_entity_poly.entity_id
_entity_poly.type
_entity_poly.pdbx_seq_one_letter_code
_entity_poly.pdbx_strand_id
1 'polypeptide(L)'
;MKKLLHIFPVLLALCLCVSCKSTKAKSQRIMPVEILADGDLAFRRGTGLLSQVVTSASKDGVYSHIGILKKIDNEWFVIHAVPDEPDFEGDPDRVKMDSLSRFFAADRAVRGMIARVTDDSLAASKAAAIAWKMARERVLFDHDYDLTNTSRMYCSELVEFAYRETGICLSEGRRTRIDVPAMGGTYLMPDDIACNKRLKIIYSFP
;
A
#
# COMPACT_ATOMS: atom_id res chain seq x y z
N MET A 1 84.39 10.13 16.36
CA MET A 1 83.67 9.07 15.62
C MET A 1 82.20 9.41 15.71
N LYS A 2 81.63 10.12 14.71
CA LYS A 2 80.22 10.53 14.71
C LYS A 2 79.43 9.58 13.80
N LYS A 3 78.46 8.86 14.34
CA LYS A 3 77.56 8.02 13.55
C LYS A 3 76.41 8.86 13.05
N LEU A 4 76.28 8.97 11.72
CA LEU A 4 75.20 9.65 11.03
C LEU A 4 74.00 8.75 10.98
N LEU A 5 72.91 9.17 11.60
CA LEU A 5 71.63 8.43 11.61
C LEU A 5 70.75 8.95 10.47
N HIS A 6 70.53 8.08 9.48
CA HIS A 6 69.65 8.41 8.34
C HIS A 6 68.19 8.16 8.77
N ILE A 7 67.44 9.23 8.83
CA ILE A 7 65.99 9.20 9.06
C ILE A 7 65.35 9.14 7.65
N PHE A 8 64.71 8.02 7.36
CA PHE A 8 63.88 7.81 6.17
C PHE A 8 62.47 8.39 6.47
N PRO A 9 61.91 9.33 5.71
CA PRO A 9 60.51 9.70 5.86
C PRO A 9 59.64 8.70 5.13
N VAL A 10 58.82 7.95 5.89
CA VAL A 10 57.75 7.10 5.35
C VAL A 10 56.64 8.03 4.93
N LEU A 11 56.45 8.21 3.62
CA LEU A 11 55.34 8.94 3.02
C LEU A 11 54.09 8.04 3.09
N LEU A 12 53.24 8.25 4.09
CA LEU A 12 51.96 7.57 4.23
C LEU A 12 50.98 8.18 3.25
N ALA A 13 50.82 7.58 2.07
CA ALA A 13 49.81 7.95 1.09
C ALA A 13 48.42 7.52 1.62
N LEU A 14 47.70 8.48 2.17
CA LEU A 14 46.27 8.30 2.58
C LEU A 14 45.39 8.28 1.34
N CYS A 15 45.15 7.07 0.76
CA CYS A 15 44.15 6.88 -0.25
C CYS A 15 42.75 7.13 0.35
N LEU A 16 42.22 8.35 0.19
CA LEU A 16 40.81 8.66 0.44
C LEU A 16 39.98 7.97 -0.66
N CYS A 17 39.56 6.74 -0.39
CA CYS A 17 38.50 6.10 -1.16
C CYS A 17 37.19 6.85 -0.91
N VAL A 18 36.91 7.85 -1.72
CA VAL A 18 35.57 8.44 -1.82
C VAL A 18 34.67 7.38 -2.42
N SER A 19 34.01 6.61 -1.54
CA SER A 19 32.95 5.69 -1.93
C SER A 19 31.77 6.54 -2.42
N CYS A 20 31.74 6.82 -3.72
CA CYS A 20 30.53 7.33 -4.38
C CYS A 20 29.45 6.25 -4.23
N LYS A 21 28.65 6.33 -3.16
CA LYS A 21 27.36 5.66 -3.14
C LYS A 21 26.53 6.27 -4.26
N SER A 22 26.51 5.61 -5.41
CA SER A 22 25.55 5.88 -6.47
C SER A 22 24.16 5.62 -5.89
N THR A 23 23.52 6.66 -5.39
CA THR A 23 22.08 6.66 -5.15
C THR A 23 21.43 6.59 -6.53
N LYS A 24 21.16 5.35 -6.99
CA LYS A 24 20.23 5.17 -8.11
C LYS A 24 18.98 5.93 -7.73
N ALA A 25 18.74 7.05 -8.38
CA ALA A 25 17.48 7.78 -8.27
C ALA A 25 16.40 6.74 -8.58
N LYS A 26 15.60 6.37 -7.56
CA LYS A 26 14.46 5.47 -7.75
C LYS A 26 13.56 6.18 -8.76
N SER A 27 13.42 5.60 -9.95
CA SER A 27 12.56 6.14 -11.00
C SER A 27 11.17 6.35 -10.41
N GLN A 28 10.76 7.61 -10.30
CA GLN A 28 9.41 7.95 -9.85
C GLN A 28 8.45 7.50 -10.95
N ARG A 29 7.48 6.67 -10.59
CA ARG A 29 6.46 6.21 -11.53
C ARG A 29 5.58 7.37 -11.93
N ILE A 30 5.42 7.56 -13.24
CA ILE A 30 4.51 8.58 -13.79
C ILE A 30 3.10 7.98 -13.72
N MET A 31 2.24 8.61 -12.92
CA MET A 31 0.84 8.21 -12.75
C MET A 31 -0.05 9.09 -13.63
N PRO A 32 -1.09 8.55 -14.27
CA PRO A 32 -2.00 9.30 -15.13
C PRO A 32 -3.03 10.07 -14.28
N VAL A 33 -2.56 11.06 -13.51
CA VAL A 33 -3.35 11.77 -12.49
C VAL A 33 -4.56 12.52 -13.06
N GLU A 34 -4.53 12.85 -14.35
CA GLU A 34 -5.58 13.60 -15.05
C GLU A 34 -6.87 12.79 -15.25
N ILE A 35 -6.76 11.45 -15.29
CA ILE A 35 -7.91 10.56 -15.54
C ILE A 35 -8.43 9.89 -14.27
N LEU A 36 -7.80 10.15 -13.11
CA LEU A 36 -8.22 9.58 -11.84
C LEU A 36 -9.52 10.22 -11.34
N ALA A 37 -10.28 9.48 -10.56
CA ALA A 37 -11.50 9.94 -9.92
C ALA A 37 -11.58 9.49 -8.46
N ASP A 38 -12.34 10.24 -7.66
CA ASP A 38 -12.70 9.83 -6.29
C ASP A 38 -13.37 8.45 -6.33
N GLY A 39 -12.93 7.55 -5.46
CA GLY A 39 -13.43 6.18 -5.41
C GLY A 39 -12.68 5.19 -6.29
N ASP A 40 -11.75 5.60 -7.16
CA ASP A 40 -10.88 4.64 -7.82
C ASP A 40 -10.15 3.78 -6.77
N LEU A 41 -9.98 2.50 -7.05
CA LEU A 41 -9.34 1.54 -6.17
C LEU A 41 -7.86 1.40 -6.51
N ALA A 42 -6.99 1.58 -5.53
CA ALA A 42 -5.55 1.40 -5.67
C ALA A 42 -5.15 0.04 -5.08
N PHE A 43 -4.61 -0.85 -5.90
CA PHE A 43 -4.08 -2.15 -5.48
C PHE A 43 -2.57 -2.14 -5.56
N ARG A 44 -1.90 -2.73 -4.58
CA ARG A 44 -0.45 -2.97 -4.65
C ARG A 44 -0.08 -4.37 -4.16
N ARG A 45 1.01 -4.91 -4.74
CA ARG A 45 1.78 -5.99 -4.14
C ARG A 45 2.94 -5.36 -3.40
N GLY A 46 2.96 -5.51 -2.08
CA GLY A 46 4.02 -4.96 -1.23
C GLY A 46 5.33 -5.71 -1.35
N THR A 47 6.38 -5.17 -0.74
CA THR A 47 7.75 -5.72 -0.73
C THR A 47 8.04 -6.59 0.50
N GLY A 48 7.25 -6.45 1.57
CA GLY A 48 7.48 -7.09 2.86
C GLY A 48 7.04 -8.55 2.94
N LEU A 49 7.41 -9.22 4.03
CA LEU A 49 7.05 -10.63 4.29
C LEU A 49 5.54 -10.84 4.38
N LEU A 50 4.81 -9.94 5.06
CA LEU A 50 3.35 -10.03 5.15
C LEU A 50 2.70 -10.01 3.76
N SER A 51 3.21 -9.17 2.85
CA SER A 51 2.73 -9.15 1.46
C SER A 51 2.93 -10.49 0.75
N GLN A 52 4.04 -11.17 0.99
CA GLN A 52 4.31 -12.50 0.44
C GLN A 52 3.35 -13.54 1.02
N VAL A 53 3.08 -13.50 2.33
CA VAL A 53 2.11 -14.38 2.98
C VAL A 53 0.72 -14.19 2.38
N VAL A 54 0.24 -12.95 2.29
CA VAL A 54 -1.07 -12.62 1.72
C VAL A 54 -1.20 -13.13 0.28
N THR A 55 -0.20 -12.86 -0.58
CA THR A 55 -0.26 -13.30 -1.98
C THR A 55 -0.10 -14.82 -2.15
N SER A 56 0.61 -15.49 -1.24
CA SER A 56 0.75 -16.96 -1.28
C SER A 56 -0.49 -17.68 -0.74
N ALA A 57 -1.29 -17.01 0.06
CA ALA A 57 -2.52 -17.57 0.63
C ALA A 57 -3.65 -17.67 -0.41
N SER A 58 -3.64 -16.83 -1.42
CA SER A 58 -4.59 -16.88 -2.54
C SER A 58 -4.04 -17.73 -3.68
N LYS A 59 -4.87 -18.57 -4.31
CA LYS A 59 -4.46 -19.48 -5.39
C LYS A 59 -3.76 -18.78 -6.56
N ASP A 60 -4.19 -17.54 -6.87
CA ASP A 60 -3.63 -16.69 -7.94
C ASP A 60 -3.32 -15.30 -7.38
N GLY A 61 -2.81 -15.22 -6.15
CA GLY A 61 -2.61 -13.97 -5.42
C GLY A 61 -1.68 -13.00 -6.13
N VAL A 62 -2.25 -11.88 -6.55
CA VAL A 62 -1.55 -10.81 -7.28
C VAL A 62 -1.30 -9.62 -6.37
N TYR A 63 -2.29 -9.23 -5.58
CA TYR A 63 -2.24 -8.05 -4.73
C TYR A 63 -2.32 -8.41 -3.25
N SER A 64 -1.53 -7.72 -2.44
CA SER A 64 -1.53 -7.89 -0.99
C SER A 64 -2.18 -6.75 -0.23
N HIS A 65 -2.52 -5.67 -0.93
CA HIS A 65 -3.03 -4.45 -0.29
C HIS A 65 -3.91 -3.64 -1.25
N ILE A 66 -4.88 -2.94 -0.66
CA ILE A 66 -5.85 -2.11 -1.40
C ILE A 66 -6.19 -0.84 -0.60
N GLY A 67 -6.56 0.21 -1.32
CA GLY A 67 -7.11 1.45 -0.75
C GLY A 67 -8.04 2.15 -1.76
N ILE A 68 -8.63 3.27 -1.33
CA ILE A 68 -9.54 4.11 -2.12
C ILE A 68 -8.88 5.44 -2.42
N LEU A 69 -8.92 5.89 -3.67
CA LEU A 69 -8.43 7.20 -4.08
C LEU A 69 -9.40 8.32 -3.67
N LYS A 70 -8.83 9.39 -3.18
CA LYS A 70 -9.53 10.65 -2.91
C LYS A 70 -8.68 11.84 -3.28
N LYS A 71 -9.28 12.82 -3.95
CA LYS A 71 -8.65 14.11 -4.23
C LYS A 71 -8.90 15.08 -3.07
N ILE A 72 -7.83 15.65 -2.51
CA ILE A 72 -7.88 16.62 -1.41
C ILE A 72 -6.91 17.75 -1.78
N ASP A 73 -7.37 19.00 -1.73
CA ASP A 73 -6.55 20.19 -2.04
C ASP A 73 -5.75 20.06 -3.35
N ASN A 74 -6.39 19.50 -4.38
CA ASN A 74 -5.83 19.24 -5.71
C ASN A 74 -4.74 18.14 -5.78
N GLU A 75 -4.48 17.41 -4.71
CA GLU A 75 -3.57 16.27 -4.64
C GLU A 75 -4.33 14.95 -4.49
N TRP A 76 -3.74 13.85 -5.03
CA TRP A 76 -4.31 12.52 -4.92
C TRP A 76 -3.73 11.75 -3.73
N PHE A 77 -4.63 11.27 -2.89
CA PHE A 77 -4.32 10.39 -1.76
C PHE A 77 -4.98 9.03 -1.94
N VAL A 78 -4.34 8.01 -1.36
CA VAL A 78 -4.93 6.68 -1.16
C VAL A 78 -5.27 6.56 0.31
N ILE A 79 -6.53 6.29 0.60
CA ILE A 79 -7.01 6.00 1.95
C ILE A 79 -7.00 4.48 2.12
N HIS A 80 -6.28 4.01 3.13
CA HIS A 80 -6.08 2.59 3.36
C HIS A 80 -5.86 2.28 4.85
N ALA A 81 -6.14 1.05 5.27
CA ALA A 81 -5.80 0.53 6.58
C ALA A 81 -4.55 -0.33 6.45
N VAL A 82 -3.48 0.01 7.16
CA VAL A 82 -2.17 -0.66 6.99
C VAL A 82 -1.46 -0.82 8.33
N PRO A 83 -0.89 -2.01 8.61
CA PRO A 83 -0.01 -2.21 9.75
C PRO A 83 1.44 -1.88 9.37
N ASP A 84 2.27 -1.63 10.38
CA ASP A 84 3.73 -1.45 10.28
C ASP A 84 4.19 -0.31 9.34
N GLU A 85 3.32 0.68 9.10
CA GLU A 85 3.64 1.86 8.30
C GLU A 85 3.32 3.16 9.08
N PRO A 86 3.95 3.43 10.25
CA PRO A 86 3.66 4.60 11.06
C PRO A 86 4.06 5.90 10.35
N ASP A 87 3.31 6.99 10.60
CA ASP A 87 3.63 8.32 10.10
C ASP A 87 4.58 9.08 11.05
N PHE A 88 4.59 8.69 12.33
CA PHE A 88 5.47 9.23 13.38
C PHE A 88 5.71 8.16 14.45
N GLU A 89 6.68 8.39 15.33
CA GLU A 89 7.00 7.47 16.43
C GLU A 89 5.79 7.29 17.38
N GLY A 90 5.38 6.03 17.58
CA GLY A 90 4.21 5.67 18.41
C GLY A 90 2.86 5.82 17.69
N ASP A 91 2.83 6.11 16.39
CA ASP A 91 1.58 6.08 15.61
C ASP A 91 1.03 4.65 15.55
N PRO A 92 -0.21 4.40 16.02
CA PRO A 92 -0.78 3.05 15.95
C PRO A 92 -1.14 2.67 14.51
N ASP A 93 -1.21 1.37 14.25
CA ASP A 93 -1.76 0.85 13.00
C ASP A 93 -3.22 1.26 12.84
N ARG A 94 -3.56 1.85 11.71
CA ARG A 94 -4.87 2.50 11.51
C ARG A 94 -5.22 2.73 10.06
N VAL A 95 -6.42 3.18 9.84
CA VAL A 95 -6.82 3.82 8.59
C VAL A 95 -6.10 5.17 8.48
N LYS A 96 -5.43 5.39 7.37
CA LYS A 96 -4.61 6.57 7.10
C LYS A 96 -4.70 7.01 5.63
N MET A 97 -4.05 8.11 5.33
CA MET A 97 -3.91 8.63 3.97
C MET A 97 -2.44 8.72 3.62
N ASP A 98 -2.06 8.09 2.52
CA ASP A 98 -0.76 8.29 1.90
C ASP A 98 -0.94 9.02 0.56
N SER A 99 -0.02 9.90 0.18
CA SER A 99 -0.02 10.42 -1.19
C SER A 99 0.06 9.27 -2.19
N LEU A 100 -0.51 9.44 -3.37
CA LEU A 100 -0.47 8.42 -4.43
C LEU A 100 0.96 7.95 -4.73
N SER A 101 1.91 8.90 -4.73
CA SER A 101 3.34 8.60 -4.95
C SER A 101 3.97 7.78 -3.84
N ARG A 102 3.58 8.03 -2.57
CA ARG A 102 4.04 7.25 -1.42
C ARG A 102 3.44 5.84 -1.40
N PHE A 103 2.14 5.72 -1.67
CA PHE A 103 1.47 4.42 -1.73
C PHE A 103 2.11 3.48 -2.76
N PHE A 104 2.49 4.00 -3.93
CA PHE A 104 3.14 3.25 -5.01
C PHE A 104 4.66 3.44 -5.07
N ALA A 105 5.30 3.92 -4.02
CA ALA A 105 6.75 4.05 -3.98
C ALA A 105 7.45 2.68 -4.21
N ALA A 106 8.61 2.68 -4.85
CA ALA A 106 9.29 1.44 -5.26
C ALA A 106 9.75 0.54 -4.10
N ASP A 107 9.86 1.09 -2.89
CA ASP A 107 10.10 0.35 -1.66
C ASP A 107 8.83 -0.21 -1.02
N ARG A 108 7.66 0.20 -1.49
CA ARG A 108 6.34 -0.22 -0.97
C ARG A 108 5.54 -1.07 -1.95
N ALA A 109 5.80 -0.94 -3.25
CA ALA A 109 5.04 -1.62 -4.28
C ALA A 109 5.94 -2.16 -5.39
N VAL A 110 5.96 -3.48 -5.58
CA VAL A 110 6.61 -4.13 -6.73
C VAL A 110 5.65 -4.26 -7.91
N ARG A 111 4.34 -4.24 -7.66
CA ARG A 111 3.27 -4.26 -8.65
C ARG A 111 2.14 -3.36 -8.18
N GLY A 112 1.43 -2.75 -9.11
CA GLY A 112 0.26 -1.94 -8.78
C GLY A 112 -0.77 -1.86 -9.90
N MET A 113 -1.99 -1.52 -9.49
CA MET A 113 -3.12 -1.30 -10.37
C MET A 113 -4.01 -0.21 -9.78
N ILE A 114 -4.54 0.64 -10.65
CA ILE A 114 -5.68 1.50 -10.33
C ILE A 114 -6.85 1.03 -11.19
N ALA A 115 -7.98 0.78 -10.54
CA ALA A 115 -9.19 0.32 -11.21
C ALA A 115 -10.40 1.14 -10.76
N ARG A 116 -11.34 1.34 -11.65
CA ARG A 116 -12.57 2.11 -11.44
C ARG A 116 -13.77 1.19 -11.43
N VAL A 117 -14.65 1.37 -10.46
CA VAL A 117 -16.00 0.80 -10.51
C VAL A 117 -16.76 1.52 -11.62
N THR A 118 -17.14 0.78 -12.68
CA THR A 118 -18.00 1.33 -13.75
C THR A 118 -19.42 1.42 -13.23
N ASP A 119 -20.25 2.22 -13.84
CA ASP A 119 -21.70 2.29 -13.66
C ASP A 119 -22.22 3.27 -12.59
N ASP A 120 -21.45 3.66 -11.55
CA ASP A 120 -21.92 4.60 -10.54
C ASP A 120 -20.79 5.46 -9.94
N SER A 121 -20.48 6.57 -10.60
CA SER A 121 -19.47 7.53 -10.15
C SER A 121 -19.88 8.26 -8.86
N LEU A 122 -21.20 8.42 -8.61
CA LEU A 122 -21.69 9.04 -7.39
C LEU A 122 -21.48 8.13 -6.18
N ALA A 123 -21.76 6.84 -6.33
CA ALA A 123 -21.48 5.84 -5.31
C ALA A 123 -19.97 5.75 -5.02
N ALA A 124 -19.14 5.77 -6.05
CA ALA A 124 -17.67 5.77 -5.89
C ALA A 124 -17.17 7.00 -5.11
N SER A 125 -17.66 8.20 -5.45
CA SER A 125 -17.29 9.42 -4.73
C SER A 125 -17.77 9.43 -3.27
N LYS A 126 -18.96 8.88 -2.99
CA LYS A 126 -19.47 8.70 -1.62
C LYS A 126 -18.60 7.69 -0.84
N ALA A 127 -18.22 6.57 -1.45
CA ALA A 127 -17.33 5.59 -0.82
C ALA A 127 -15.98 6.22 -0.43
N ALA A 128 -15.40 7.04 -1.32
CA ALA A 128 -14.18 7.80 -1.01
C ALA A 128 -14.37 8.77 0.16
N ALA A 129 -15.53 9.41 0.27
CA ALA A 129 -15.84 10.31 1.39
C ALA A 129 -16.00 9.55 2.71
N ILE A 130 -16.60 8.36 2.70
CA ILE A 130 -16.73 7.48 3.87
C ILE A 130 -15.34 7.03 4.34
N ALA A 131 -14.50 6.52 3.44
CA ALA A 131 -13.13 6.12 3.78
C ALA A 131 -12.33 7.29 4.35
N TRP A 132 -12.45 8.49 3.77
CA TRP A 132 -11.81 9.69 4.27
C TRP A 132 -12.25 10.07 5.68
N LYS A 133 -13.54 9.96 5.99
CA LYS A 133 -14.06 10.13 7.34
C LYS A 133 -13.36 9.18 8.31
N MET A 134 -13.27 7.89 7.97
CA MET A 134 -12.62 6.88 8.81
C MET A 134 -11.13 7.17 9.06
N ALA A 135 -10.41 7.67 8.05
CA ALA A 135 -9.01 8.10 8.23
C ALA A 135 -8.89 9.29 9.19
N ARG A 136 -9.81 10.25 9.13
CA ARG A 136 -9.86 11.40 10.05
C ARG A 136 -10.22 11.00 11.47
N GLU A 137 -11.09 10.03 11.63
CA GLU A 137 -11.48 9.44 12.92
C GLU A 137 -10.40 8.48 13.46
N ARG A 138 -9.34 8.23 12.67
CA ARG A 138 -8.22 7.35 13.03
C ARG A 138 -8.68 5.95 13.44
N VAL A 139 -9.64 5.38 12.70
CA VAL A 139 -10.11 4.02 12.93
C VAL A 139 -8.92 3.07 12.97
N LEU A 140 -8.80 2.27 14.02
CA LEU A 140 -7.66 1.39 14.22
C LEU A 140 -7.63 0.25 13.19
N PHE A 141 -6.43 -0.27 12.93
CA PHE A 141 -6.27 -1.46 12.12
C PHE A 141 -6.82 -2.69 12.86
N ASP A 142 -7.50 -3.57 12.12
CA ASP A 142 -7.97 -4.84 12.66
C ASP A 142 -6.92 -5.93 12.48
N HIS A 143 -6.22 -6.27 13.57
CA HIS A 143 -5.25 -7.36 13.61
C HIS A 143 -5.88 -8.74 13.76
N ASP A 144 -7.17 -8.81 14.12
CA ASP A 144 -7.91 -10.07 14.27
C ASP A 144 -8.56 -10.49 12.94
N TYR A 145 -8.63 -9.57 11.97
CA TYR A 145 -9.25 -9.75 10.66
C TYR A 145 -10.73 -10.21 10.77
N ASP A 146 -11.45 -9.66 11.75
CA ASP A 146 -12.83 -10.02 12.08
C ASP A 146 -13.83 -9.12 11.33
N LEU A 147 -14.40 -9.64 10.26
CA LEU A 147 -15.41 -8.95 9.44
C LEU A 147 -16.75 -8.66 10.15
N THR A 148 -16.93 -9.09 11.40
CA THR A 148 -18.15 -8.83 12.17
C THR A 148 -18.09 -7.56 12.99
N ASN A 149 -16.89 -6.96 13.13
CA ASN A 149 -16.64 -5.79 13.96
C ASN A 149 -16.13 -4.61 13.12
N THR A 150 -16.93 -3.59 12.97
CA THR A 150 -16.59 -2.38 12.17
C THR A 150 -15.87 -1.28 12.96
N SER A 151 -15.52 -1.49 14.24
CA SER A 151 -14.77 -0.51 15.05
C SER A 151 -13.27 -0.47 14.71
N ARG A 152 -12.77 -1.51 14.05
CA ARG A 152 -11.43 -1.64 13.48
C ARG A 152 -11.57 -2.17 12.08
N MET A 153 -10.61 -1.90 11.21
CA MET A 153 -10.68 -2.35 9.82
C MET A 153 -9.31 -2.68 9.26
N TYR A 154 -9.21 -3.76 8.49
CA TYR A 154 -8.08 -4.00 7.61
C TYR A 154 -8.38 -3.51 6.17
N CYS A 155 -7.41 -3.57 5.27
CA CYS A 155 -7.46 -2.86 3.98
C CYS A 155 -8.67 -3.21 3.10
N SER A 156 -8.94 -4.49 2.90
CA SER A 156 -10.06 -4.93 2.04
C SER A 156 -11.41 -4.70 2.70
N GLU A 157 -11.48 -4.82 4.02
CA GLU A 157 -12.68 -4.54 4.79
C GLU A 157 -13.08 -3.06 4.70
N LEU A 158 -12.13 -2.14 4.89
CA LEU A 158 -12.35 -0.71 4.72
C LEU A 158 -12.96 -0.38 3.35
N VAL A 159 -12.39 -0.94 2.30
CA VAL A 159 -12.83 -0.71 0.92
C VAL A 159 -14.23 -1.29 0.68
N GLU A 160 -14.44 -2.52 1.08
CA GLU A 160 -15.75 -3.20 0.95
C GLU A 160 -16.83 -2.48 1.76
N PHE A 161 -16.53 -2.10 3.01
CA PHE A 161 -17.43 -1.35 3.86
C PHE A 161 -17.85 -0.02 3.23
N ALA A 162 -16.87 0.79 2.81
CA ALA A 162 -17.15 2.09 2.22
C ALA A 162 -18.05 2.00 0.98
N TYR A 163 -17.87 0.98 0.14
CA TYR A 163 -18.71 0.76 -1.02
C TYR A 163 -20.07 0.16 -0.67
N ARG A 164 -20.15 -0.74 0.32
CA ARG A 164 -21.44 -1.30 0.79
C ARG A 164 -22.38 -0.25 1.33
N GLU A 165 -21.86 0.75 2.02
CA GLU A 165 -22.65 1.92 2.47
C GLU A 165 -23.26 2.71 1.29
N THR A 166 -22.78 2.49 0.08
CA THR A 166 -23.34 3.08 -1.16
C THR A 166 -24.20 2.09 -1.96
N GLY A 167 -24.42 0.89 -1.43
CA GLY A 167 -25.21 -0.17 -2.10
C GLY A 167 -24.39 -1.06 -3.04
N ILE A 168 -23.06 -0.93 -3.09
CA ILE A 168 -22.18 -1.72 -3.97
C ILE A 168 -21.40 -2.74 -3.14
N CYS A 169 -21.59 -4.04 -3.44
CA CYS A 169 -20.80 -5.14 -2.91
C CYS A 169 -19.65 -5.45 -3.88
N LEU A 170 -18.43 -4.99 -3.56
CA LEU A 170 -17.27 -5.17 -4.46
C LEU A 170 -16.82 -6.61 -4.54
N SER A 171 -16.82 -7.31 -3.42
CA SER A 171 -16.41 -8.71 -3.37
C SER A 171 -17.44 -9.67 -3.98
N GLU A 172 -18.69 -9.22 -4.18
CA GLU A 172 -19.81 -10.09 -4.62
C GLU A 172 -19.93 -11.36 -3.77
N GLY A 173 -19.60 -11.26 -2.47
CA GLY A 173 -19.61 -12.36 -1.53
C GLY A 173 -18.37 -13.28 -1.58
N ARG A 174 -17.41 -13.02 -2.50
CA ARG A 174 -16.15 -13.78 -2.53
C ARG A 174 -15.39 -13.64 -1.22
N ARG A 175 -14.75 -14.74 -0.82
CA ARG A 175 -13.87 -14.85 0.34
C ARG A 175 -12.80 -15.88 0.03
N THR A 176 -11.61 -15.63 0.48
CA THR A 176 -10.48 -16.58 0.39
C THR A 176 -10.35 -17.36 1.68
N ARG A 177 -10.40 -18.69 1.58
CA ARG A 177 -10.12 -19.60 2.70
C ARG A 177 -8.63 -19.90 2.75
N ILE A 178 -8.05 -19.75 3.93
CA ILE A 178 -6.66 -20.09 4.22
C ILE A 178 -6.67 -21.29 5.16
N ASP A 179 -5.99 -22.36 4.76
CA ASP A 179 -5.88 -23.61 5.52
C ASP A 179 -4.42 -23.82 6.01
N VAL A 180 -3.86 -22.79 6.65
CA VAL A 180 -2.49 -22.84 7.21
C VAL A 180 -2.57 -22.87 8.74
N PRO A 181 -1.82 -23.75 9.45
CA PRO A 181 -1.78 -23.74 10.91
C PRO A 181 -1.51 -22.35 11.48
N ALA A 182 -2.23 -21.97 12.52
CA ALA A 182 -2.18 -20.67 13.20
C ALA A 182 -2.72 -19.45 12.40
N MET A 183 -3.01 -19.60 11.10
CA MET A 183 -3.57 -18.53 10.26
C MET A 183 -4.84 -19.00 9.52
N GLY A 184 -5.38 -20.17 9.88
CA GLY A 184 -6.58 -20.74 9.24
C GLY A 184 -7.80 -19.86 9.46
N GLY A 185 -8.55 -19.59 8.38
CA GLY A 185 -9.75 -18.75 8.44
C GLY A 185 -10.31 -18.42 7.06
N THR A 186 -11.37 -17.63 7.07
CA THR A 186 -11.98 -17.11 5.84
C THR A 186 -11.86 -15.58 5.85
N TYR A 187 -11.17 -15.05 4.87
CA TYR A 187 -10.78 -13.64 4.81
C TYR A 187 -11.32 -12.96 3.55
N LEU A 188 -11.50 -11.67 3.61
CA LEU A 188 -11.69 -10.83 2.42
C LEU A 188 -10.32 -10.33 1.95
N MET A 189 -9.84 -10.89 0.85
CA MET A 189 -8.53 -10.53 0.30
C MET A 189 -8.65 -9.43 -0.76
N PRO A 190 -7.59 -8.66 -1.04
CA PRO A 190 -7.59 -7.68 -2.14
C PRO A 190 -7.98 -8.29 -3.48
N ASP A 191 -7.56 -9.53 -3.76
CA ASP A 191 -7.87 -10.23 -5.00
C ASP A 191 -9.35 -10.63 -5.11
N ASP A 192 -10.06 -10.87 -3.97
CA ASP A 192 -11.52 -11.09 -3.97
C ASP A 192 -12.29 -9.88 -4.52
N ILE A 193 -11.73 -8.67 -4.34
CA ILE A 193 -12.26 -7.43 -4.90
C ILE A 193 -11.74 -7.23 -6.33
N ALA A 194 -10.46 -7.47 -6.59
CA ALA A 194 -9.86 -7.27 -7.92
C ALA A 194 -10.51 -8.13 -9.02
N CYS A 195 -11.08 -9.28 -8.66
CA CYS A 195 -11.82 -10.17 -9.56
C CYS A 195 -13.22 -9.65 -9.95
N ASN A 196 -13.68 -8.51 -9.43
CA ASN A 196 -14.99 -7.96 -9.77
C ASN A 196 -15.01 -7.47 -11.23
N LYS A 197 -15.95 -8.01 -12.03
CA LYS A 197 -16.08 -7.70 -13.46
C LYS A 197 -16.52 -6.25 -13.74
N ARG A 198 -17.02 -5.54 -12.75
CA ARG A 198 -17.38 -4.12 -12.86
C ARG A 198 -16.15 -3.20 -12.73
N LEU A 199 -14.96 -3.75 -12.45
CA LEU A 199 -13.73 -2.98 -12.38
C LEU A 199 -13.12 -2.81 -13.78
N LYS A 200 -12.94 -1.56 -14.19
CA LYS A 200 -12.17 -1.18 -15.36
C LYS A 200 -10.76 -0.75 -14.91
N ILE A 201 -9.74 -1.41 -15.44
CA ILE A 201 -8.35 -0.99 -15.17
C ILE A 201 -8.10 0.37 -15.83
N ILE A 202 -7.64 1.33 -15.02
CA ILE A 202 -7.26 2.69 -15.42
C ILE A 202 -5.75 2.76 -15.66
N TYR A 203 -4.98 2.10 -14.78
CA TYR A 203 -3.52 2.08 -14.84
C TYR A 203 -2.99 0.82 -14.19
N SER A 204 -1.88 0.29 -14.69
CA SER A 204 -1.16 -0.80 -14.02
C SER A 204 0.33 -0.77 -14.33
N PHE A 205 1.12 -1.35 -13.44
CA PHE A 205 2.54 -1.59 -13.63
C PHE A 205 2.93 -2.96 -13.04
N PRO A 206 3.91 -3.65 -13.65
CA PRO A 206 4.42 -4.93 -13.18
C PRO A 206 5.21 -4.79 -11.90
#